data_d815501a3d9e553d716c99c381648da0
#
_entry.id   d815501a3d9e553d716c99c381648da0
#
_cell.length_a   1.000
_cell.length_b   1.000
_cell.length_c   1.000
_cell.angle_alpha   90.00
_cell.angle_beta   90.00
_cell.angle_gamma   90.00
#
_symmetry.space_group_name_H-M   'P 1'
#
loop_
_entity.id
_entity.type
_entity.pdbx_description
1 polymer ?
#
loop_
_entity_poly.entity_id
_entity_poly.type
_entity_poly.pdbx_seq_one_letter_code
_entity_poly.pdbx_strand_id
1 'polypeptide(L)'
;MGVDITPGGEMYLGFDARFEYYKEFFTKYSERIQFGTDIVPGSHESQEWLYDRVYRYIATEERFQGFANRIHTGFNLPQEAKDNILYKNFERTVGETPKPINTAALLKYIEKYRCLMPEKDAIEVDKVIKEYL
;
A
#
# COMPACT_ATOMS: atom_id res chain seq x y z
N MET A 1 2.09 -16.79 2.47
CA MET A 1 2.18 -16.06 1.21
C MET A 1 0.98 -15.12 1.17
N GLY A 2 1.18 -13.83 1.05
CA GLY A 2 0.15 -12.80 0.97
C GLY A 2 0.10 -12.18 -0.43
N VAL A 3 -1.00 -11.49 -0.72
CA VAL A 3 -1.23 -10.73 -1.94
C VAL A 3 -1.50 -9.29 -1.55
N ASP A 4 -0.83 -8.34 -2.19
CA ASP A 4 -1.11 -6.93 -2.11
C ASP A 4 -2.10 -6.56 -3.22
N ILE A 5 -3.13 -5.77 -2.87
CA ILE A 5 -4.15 -5.30 -3.82
C ILE A 5 -3.85 -3.90 -4.35
N THR A 6 -2.59 -3.57 -4.49
CA THR A 6 -2.16 -2.34 -5.16
C THR A 6 -2.89 -2.15 -6.48
N PRO A 7 -3.48 -0.97 -6.74
CA PRO A 7 -4.40 -0.79 -7.84
C PRO A 7 -3.73 -0.83 -9.22
N GLY A 8 -3.87 -1.99 -9.89
CA GLY A 8 -3.82 -2.01 -11.34
C GLY A 8 -5.26 -1.85 -11.86
N GLY A 9 -5.56 -0.81 -12.64
CA GLY A 9 -6.94 -0.51 -13.05
C GLY A 9 -7.68 -1.69 -13.70
N GLU A 10 -6.97 -2.55 -14.40
CA GLU A 10 -7.50 -3.76 -15.04
C GLU A 10 -7.98 -4.81 -14.03
N MET A 11 -7.34 -4.92 -12.87
CA MET A 11 -7.73 -5.85 -11.83
C MET A 11 -9.13 -5.54 -11.31
N TYR A 12 -9.46 -4.28 -11.10
CA TYR A 12 -10.78 -3.85 -10.62
C TYR A 12 -11.89 -4.07 -11.66
N LEU A 13 -11.56 -3.97 -12.95
CA LEU A 13 -12.50 -4.37 -14.02
C LEU A 13 -12.82 -5.87 -13.97
N GLY A 14 -11.81 -6.67 -13.65
CA GLY A 14 -11.99 -8.10 -13.43
C GLY A 14 -12.89 -8.40 -12.23
N PHE A 15 -12.77 -7.64 -11.16
CA PHE A 15 -13.61 -7.76 -9.96
C PHE A 15 -15.07 -7.45 -10.25
N ASP A 16 -15.36 -6.39 -10.99
CA ASP A 16 -16.73 -6.04 -11.38
C ASP A 16 -17.38 -7.12 -12.25
N ALA A 17 -16.62 -7.69 -13.17
CA ALA A 17 -17.10 -8.74 -14.08
C ALA A 17 -17.55 -10.01 -13.34
N ARG A 18 -17.03 -10.26 -12.15
CA ARG A 18 -17.32 -11.43 -11.30
C ARG A 18 -17.50 -11.03 -9.85
N PHE A 19 -18.33 -10.04 -9.60
CA PHE A 19 -18.48 -9.37 -8.32
C PHE A 19 -18.67 -10.34 -7.14
N GLU A 20 -19.66 -11.21 -7.19
CA GLU A 20 -19.95 -12.14 -6.09
C GLU A 20 -18.81 -13.14 -5.84
N TYR A 21 -18.20 -13.64 -6.91
CA TYR A 21 -17.03 -14.53 -6.81
C TYR A 21 -15.87 -13.85 -6.07
N TYR A 22 -15.54 -12.61 -6.44
CA TYR A 22 -14.45 -11.90 -5.80
C TYR A 22 -14.80 -11.43 -4.39
N LYS A 23 -16.02 -11.03 -4.12
CA LYS A 23 -16.49 -10.73 -2.76
C LYS A 23 -16.31 -11.95 -1.84
N GLU A 24 -16.71 -13.13 -2.29
CA GLU A 24 -16.49 -14.37 -1.55
C GLU A 24 -14.99 -14.69 -1.39
N PHE A 25 -14.21 -14.55 -2.46
CA PHE A 25 -12.77 -14.74 -2.44
C PHE A 25 -12.07 -13.83 -1.43
N PHE A 26 -12.37 -12.53 -1.44
CA PHE A 26 -11.80 -11.56 -0.51
C PHE A 26 -12.20 -11.85 0.93
N THR A 27 -13.44 -12.25 1.15
CA THR A 27 -13.92 -12.66 2.48
C THR A 27 -13.16 -13.89 2.99
N LYS A 28 -13.09 -14.93 2.18
CA LYS A 28 -12.48 -16.22 2.53
C LYS A 28 -10.99 -16.13 2.77
N TYR A 29 -10.29 -15.32 1.98
CA TYR A 29 -8.83 -15.21 2.02
C TYR A 29 -8.35 -13.89 2.62
N SER A 30 -9.19 -13.18 3.37
CA SER A 30 -8.90 -11.88 3.95
C SER A 30 -7.59 -11.83 4.73
N GLU A 31 -7.22 -12.90 5.44
CA GLU A 31 -5.96 -12.98 6.20
C GLU A 31 -4.69 -13.01 5.33
N ARG A 32 -4.82 -13.13 4.02
CA ARG A 32 -3.72 -13.21 3.05
C ARG A 32 -3.68 -12.04 2.09
N ILE A 33 -4.59 -11.09 2.22
CA ILE A 33 -4.74 -9.95 1.33
C ILE A 33 -4.36 -8.69 2.11
N GLN A 34 -3.45 -7.89 1.57
CA GLN A 34 -3.03 -6.62 2.16
C GLN A 34 -3.55 -5.44 1.33
N PHE A 35 -3.91 -4.39 2.02
CA PHE A 35 -4.24 -3.12 1.40
C PHE A 35 -2.99 -2.46 0.83
N GLY A 36 -3.05 -2.02 -0.41
CA GLY A 36 -1.98 -1.30 -1.09
C GLY A 36 -2.56 -0.23 -2.00
N THR A 37 -1.82 0.85 -2.24
CA THR A 37 -2.29 2.00 -3.01
C THR A 37 -1.34 2.44 -4.12
N ASP A 38 -0.12 1.90 -4.19
CA ASP A 38 0.92 2.31 -5.14
C ASP A 38 1.22 3.82 -5.13
N ILE A 39 1.16 4.43 -3.94
CA ILE A 39 1.45 5.86 -3.79
C ILE A 39 2.95 6.08 -3.93
N VAL A 40 3.33 6.96 -4.86
CA VAL A 40 4.72 7.37 -5.09
C VAL A 40 4.97 8.71 -4.41
N PRO A 41 5.89 8.77 -3.43
CA PRO A 41 6.26 10.04 -2.80
C PRO A 41 6.75 11.07 -3.82
N GLY A 42 6.27 12.32 -3.70
CA GLY A 42 6.68 13.41 -4.59
C GLY A 42 5.93 13.50 -5.92
N SER A 43 4.93 12.66 -6.17
CA SER A 43 4.02 12.90 -7.28
C SER A 43 3.21 14.16 -7.02
N HIS A 44 3.07 15.04 -8.04
CA HIS A 44 2.38 16.33 -7.93
C HIS A 44 0.85 16.21 -7.81
N GLU A 45 0.31 15.05 -8.04
CA GLU A 45 -1.13 14.79 -7.90
C GLU A 45 -1.43 14.29 -6.49
N SER A 46 -2.47 14.83 -5.88
CA SER A 46 -3.02 14.23 -4.67
C SER A 46 -3.37 12.77 -4.96
N GLN A 47 -2.74 11.86 -4.25
CA GLN A 47 -2.98 10.42 -4.42
C GLN A 47 -4.02 9.91 -3.41
N GLU A 48 -4.65 10.79 -2.67
CA GLU A 48 -5.75 10.48 -1.76
C GLU A 48 -6.87 9.72 -2.46
N TRP A 49 -7.10 10.03 -3.74
CA TRP A 49 -8.09 9.36 -4.55
C TRP A 49 -7.80 7.85 -4.77
N LEU A 50 -6.53 7.44 -4.80
CA LEU A 50 -6.16 6.01 -4.88
C LEU A 50 -6.56 5.29 -3.61
N TYR A 51 -6.22 5.86 -2.45
CA TYR A 51 -6.62 5.34 -1.16
C TYR A 51 -8.15 5.24 -1.05
N ASP A 52 -8.88 6.33 -1.36
CA ASP A 52 -10.34 6.39 -1.28
C ASP A 52 -10.99 5.31 -2.14
N ARG A 53 -10.52 5.10 -3.36
CA ARG A 53 -11.09 4.10 -4.27
C ARG A 53 -10.87 2.68 -3.79
N VAL A 54 -9.65 2.33 -3.38
CA VAL A 54 -9.37 0.99 -2.83
C VAL A 54 -10.15 0.76 -1.55
N TYR A 55 -10.21 1.77 -0.67
CA TYR A 55 -10.98 1.70 0.57
C TYR A 55 -12.47 1.48 0.29
N ARG A 56 -13.10 2.28 -0.59
CA ARG A 56 -14.51 2.11 -0.97
C ARG A 56 -14.80 0.74 -1.55
N TYR A 57 -13.87 0.22 -2.34
CA TYR A 57 -14.03 -1.11 -2.91
C TYR A 57 -14.13 -2.20 -1.84
N ILE A 58 -13.35 -2.10 -0.79
CA ILE A 58 -13.31 -3.10 0.30
C ILE A 58 -14.41 -2.85 1.33
N ALA A 59 -14.59 -1.57 1.73
CA ALA A 59 -15.30 -1.24 2.98
C ALA A 59 -16.75 -0.82 2.81
N THR A 60 -17.17 -0.38 1.62
CA THR A 60 -18.52 0.18 1.40
C THR A 60 -19.31 -0.64 0.38
N GLU A 61 -20.61 -0.39 0.29
CA GLU A 61 -21.52 -0.90 -0.77
C GLU A 61 -21.84 0.19 -1.81
N GLU A 62 -21.14 1.31 -1.73
CA GLU A 62 -21.41 2.46 -2.59
C GLU A 62 -21.05 2.19 -4.05
N ARG A 63 -21.75 2.91 -4.92
CA ARG A 63 -21.35 3.06 -6.31
C ARG A 63 -20.50 4.32 -6.44
N PHE A 64 -19.31 4.19 -6.98
CA PHE A 64 -18.37 5.30 -7.09
C PHE A 64 -17.62 5.27 -8.42
N GLN A 65 -17.22 6.46 -8.88
CA GLN A 65 -16.34 6.56 -10.03
C GLN A 65 -14.92 6.19 -9.61
N GLY A 66 -14.39 5.13 -10.21
CA GLY A 66 -13.11 4.58 -9.83
C GLY A 66 -12.14 4.41 -10.98
N PHE A 67 -11.53 3.23 -11.06
CA PHE A 67 -10.48 2.91 -12.02
C PHE A 67 -10.99 2.86 -13.45
N ALA A 68 -10.10 3.17 -14.40
CA ALA A 68 -10.42 3.19 -15.83
C ALA A 68 -11.66 4.05 -16.19
N ASN A 69 -11.92 5.10 -15.42
CA ASN A 69 -13.05 6.00 -15.59
C ASN A 69 -14.43 5.29 -15.59
N ARG A 70 -14.55 4.20 -14.82
CA ARG A 70 -15.77 3.41 -14.71
C ARG A 70 -16.43 3.56 -13.35
N ILE A 71 -17.71 3.18 -13.29
CA ILE A 71 -18.46 3.08 -12.03
C ILE A 71 -18.26 1.68 -11.48
N HIS A 72 -17.72 1.61 -10.28
CA HIS A 72 -17.56 0.39 -9.49
C HIS A 72 -18.60 0.31 -8.38
N THR A 73 -18.79 -0.87 -7.84
CA THR A 73 -19.57 -1.10 -6.62
C THR A 73 -18.68 -1.72 -5.57
N GLY A 74 -18.69 -1.20 -4.36
CA GLY A 74 -17.89 -1.73 -3.26
C GLY A 74 -18.44 -3.08 -2.77
N PHE A 75 -17.53 -3.94 -2.31
CA PHE A 75 -17.87 -5.27 -1.81
C PHE A 75 -18.60 -5.25 -0.47
N ASN A 76 -18.39 -4.21 0.34
CA ASN A 76 -18.85 -4.16 1.73
C ASN A 76 -18.58 -5.47 2.46
N LEU A 77 -17.32 -5.83 2.55
CA LEU A 77 -16.89 -7.08 3.18
C LEU A 77 -17.31 -7.13 4.66
N PRO A 78 -17.46 -8.32 5.26
CA PRO A 78 -17.64 -8.46 6.69
C PRO A 78 -16.54 -7.74 7.49
N GLN A 79 -16.85 -7.23 8.68
CA GLN A 79 -15.94 -6.40 9.46
C GLN A 79 -14.58 -7.06 9.70
N GLU A 80 -14.58 -8.34 10.04
CA GLU A 80 -13.32 -9.09 10.24
C GLU A 80 -12.45 -9.11 8.98
N ALA A 81 -13.05 -9.30 7.80
CA ALA A 81 -12.32 -9.28 6.54
C ALA A 81 -11.81 -7.88 6.19
N LYS A 82 -12.58 -6.81 6.46
CA LYS A 82 -12.13 -5.42 6.35
C LYS A 82 -10.90 -5.16 7.21
N ASP A 83 -10.99 -5.50 8.49
CA ASP A 83 -9.88 -5.31 9.45
C ASP A 83 -8.63 -6.04 9.01
N ASN A 84 -8.75 -7.30 8.60
CA ASN A 84 -7.63 -8.10 8.11
C ASN A 84 -6.94 -7.42 6.93
N ILE A 85 -7.70 -7.02 5.91
CA ILE A 85 -7.16 -6.44 4.68
C ILE A 85 -6.59 -5.04 4.92
N LEU A 86 -7.32 -4.18 5.66
CA LEU A 86 -6.97 -2.76 5.78
C LEU A 86 -5.76 -2.52 6.67
N TYR A 87 -5.55 -3.31 7.74
CA TYR A 87 -4.45 -3.06 8.68
C TYR A 87 -3.87 -4.29 9.38
N LYS A 88 -4.68 -5.27 9.85
CA LYS A 88 -4.18 -6.38 10.70
C LYS A 88 -3.12 -7.23 10.02
N ASN A 89 -3.24 -7.49 8.72
CA ASN A 89 -2.23 -8.27 7.99
C ASN A 89 -0.90 -7.51 7.88
N PHE A 90 -0.96 -6.20 7.70
CA PHE A 90 0.22 -5.35 7.72
C PHE A 90 0.87 -5.36 9.11
N GLU A 91 0.12 -5.10 10.18
CA GLU A 91 0.60 -5.13 11.56
C GLU A 91 1.22 -6.48 11.93
N ARG A 92 0.59 -7.58 11.51
CA ARG A 92 1.12 -8.93 11.72
C ARG A 92 2.48 -9.15 11.06
N THR A 93 2.74 -8.46 9.94
CA THR A 93 3.98 -8.60 9.16
C THR A 93 5.09 -7.68 9.67
N VAL A 94 4.77 -6.41 9.95
CA VAL A 94 5.76 -5.37 10.29
C VAL A 94 5.75 -4.97 11.77
N GLY A 95 4.66 -5.28 12.49
CA GLY A 95 4.41 -4.85 13.87
C GLY A 95 3.47 -3.65 13.94
N GLU A 96 2.86 -3.43 15.12
CA GLU A 96 1.90 -2.35 15.38
C GLU A 96 2.57 -0.96 15.47
N THR A 97 3.86 -0.93 15.76
CA THR A 97 4.62 0.30 15.89
C THR A 97 5.86 0.26 14.99
N PRO A 98 6.28 1.41 14.46
CA PRO A 98 7.52 1.50 13.71
C PRO A 98 8.69 0.95 14.53
N LYS A 99 9.48 0.07 13.93
CA LYS A 99 10.72 -0.40 14.56
C LYS A 99 11.75 0.73 14.55
N PRO A 100 12.57 0.87 15.61
CA PRO A 100 13.65 1.83 15.59
C PRO A 100 14.62 1.52 14.44
N ILE A 101 15.12 2.56 13.82
CA ILE A 101 16.11 2.44 12.75
C ILE A 101 17.37 1.81 13.32
N ASN A 102 17.87 0.77 12.68
CA ASN A 102 19.19 0.24 13.00
C ASN A 102 20.25 1.14 12.37
N THR A 103 20.59 2.22 13.09
CA THR A 103 21.51 3.26 12.65
C THR A 103 22.88 2.69 12.25
N ALA A 104 23.42 1.74 13.02
CA ALA A 104 24.71 1.13 12.71
C ALA A 104 24.70 0.36 11.37
N ALA A 105 23.62 -0.38 11.10
CA ALA A 105 23.47 -1.09 9.84
C ALA A 105 23.26 -0.12 8.67
N LEU A 106 22.49 0.95 8.88
CA LEU A 106 22.24 2.00 7.87
C LEU A 106 23.55 2.72 7.50
N LEU A 107 24.33 3.17 8.47
CA LEU A 107 25.62 3.84 8.23
C LEU A 107 26.59 2.94 7.47
N LYS A 108 26.68 1.67 7.86
CA LYS A 108 27.50 0.68 7.14
C LYS A 108 27.05 0.46 5.70
N TYR A 109 25.73 0.47 5.46
CA TYR A 109 25.18 0.38 4.11
C TYR A 109 25.55 1.61 3.28
N ILE A 110 25.35 2.80 3.82
CA ILE A 110 25.69 4.07 3.15
C ILE A 110 27.19 4.11 2.82
N GLU A 111 28.06 3.82 3.77
CA GLU A 111 29.51 3.76 3.54
C GLU A 111 29.88 2.83 2.37
N LYS A 112 29.30 1.63 2.35
CA LYS A 112 29.55 0.65 1.30
C LYS A 112 29.15 1.14 -0.09
N TYR A 113 28.05 1.87 -0.21
CA TYR A 113 27.48 2.27 -1.51
C TYR A 113 27.76 3.73 -1.87
N ARG A 114 28.39 4.50 -0.99
CA ARG A 114 28.68 5.92 -1.21
C ARG A 114 29.44 6.20 -2.52
N CYS A 115 30.37 5.34 -2.87
CA CYS A 115 31.15 5.48 -4.11
C CYS A 115 30.33 5.33 -5.40
N LEU A 116 29.09 4.81 -5.31
CA LEU A 116 28.16 4.66 -6.43
C LEU A 116 27.17 5.82 -6.52
N MET A 117 27.14 6.72 -5.53
CA MET A 117 26.21 7.85 -5.51
C MET A 117 26.78 9.03 -6.32
N PRO A 118 25.93 9.72 -7.11
CA PRO A 118 26.28 11.04 -7.62
C PRO A 118 26.65 11.99 -6.48
N GLU A 119 27.60 12.90 -6.71
CA GLU A 119 28.11 13.81 -5.67
C GLU A 119 26.99 14.61 -4.97
N LYS A 120 26.03 15.13 -5.74
CA LYS A 120 24.87 15.86 -5.21
C LYS A 120 24.04 15.03 -4.21
N ASP A 121 23.85 13.74 -4.51
CA ASP A 121 23.06 12.85 -3.67
C ASP A 121 23.83 12.45 -2.41
N ALA A 122 25.15 12.26 -2.53
CA ALA A 122 26.03 12.01 -1.40
C ALA A 122 26.04 13.19 -0.41
N ILE A 123 26.04 14.44 -0.89
CA ILE A 123 25.95 15.64 -0.04
C ILE A 123 24.61 15.67 0.71
N GLU A 124 23.51 15.34 0.04
CA GLU A 124 22.19 15.31 0.68
C GLU A 124 22.08 14.22 1.74
N VAL A 125 22.61 13.05 1.46
CA VAL A 125 22.70 11.95 2.44
C VAL A 125 23.51 12.35 3.66
N ASP A 126 24.63 13.08 3.49
CA ASP A 126 25.44 13.57 4.63
C ASP A 126 24.70 14.58 5.50
N LYS A 127 23.83 15.40 4.92
CA LYS A 127 22.99 16.32 5.70
C LYS A 127 21.98 15.54 6.55
N VAL A 128 21.28 14.57 5.93
CA VAL A 128 20.31 13.73 6.64
C VAL A 128 20.98 12.95 7.77
N ILE A 129 22.18 12.40 7.56
CA ILE A 129 22.93 11.72 8.61
C ILE A 129 23.22 12.65 9.79
N LYS A 130 23.67 13.88 9.53
CA LYS A 130 23.99 14.86 10.59
C LYS A 130 22.76 15.35 11.35
N GLU A 131 21.60 15.35 10.72
CA GLU A 131 20.35 15.87 11.31
C GLU A 131 19.60 14.82 12.13
N TYR A 132 19.60 13.56 11.70
CA TYR A 132 18.71 12.53 12.23
C TYR A 132 19.40 11.30 12.84
N LEU A 133 20.71 11.18 12.68
CA LEU A 133 21.48 10.04 13.18
C LEU A 133 22.68 10.46 14.06
#